data_1b507566383077971f041a4e0e4f13c0
#
_entry.id   1b507566383077971f041a4e0e4f13c0
#
_cell.length_a   1.000
_cell.length_b   1.000
_cell.length_c   1.000
_cell.angle_alpha   90.00
_cell.angle_beta   90.00
_cell.angle_gamma   90.00
#
_symmetry.space_group_name_H-M   'P 1'
#
loop_
_entity.id
_entity.type
_entity.pdbx_description
1 polymer ?
#
loop_
_entity_poly.entity_id
_entity_poly.type
_entity_poly.pdbx_seq_one_letter_code
_entity_poly.pdbx_strand_id
1 'polypeptide(L)'
;MILDSGICRVSKKVNVAGFGEKPRFVDQPFYEGWYAELAFETAPAYPTENREETQTDARVRVLQNREINNHDHVTLSPFRGEMRDFEVIRAYHGRDNESGELISDLSLRLITP
;
A
#
# COMPACT_ATOMS: atom_id res chain seq x y z
N MET A 1 -17.44 -5.52 5.73
CA MET A 1 -16.04 -5.10 5.77
C MET A 1 -15.95 -3.73 6.41
N ILE A 2 -15.07 -3.57 7.37
CA ILE A 2 -14.91 -2.33 8.11
C ILE A 2 -13.50 -1.79 7.85
N LEU A 3 -13.42 -0.57 7.35
CA LEU A 3 -12.15 0.12 7.11
C LEU A 3 -12.09 1.28 8.10
N ASP A 4 -11.53 1.02 9.28
CA ASP A 4 -11.57 1.96 10.38
C ASP A 4 -10.23 2.20 11.07
N SER A 5 -9.15 1.71 10.48
CA SER A 5 -7.83 1.88 11.10
C SER A 5 -7.22 3.26 10.88
N GLY A 6 -7.67 3.98 9.88
CA GLY A 6 -7.17 5.32 9.57
C GLY A 6 -7.30 5.63 8.09
N ILE A 7 -6.55 6.63 7.66
CA ILE A 7 -6.56 7.09 6.27
C ILE A 7 -5.30 6.60 5.56
N CYS A 8 -5.50 6.03 4.39
CA CYS A 8 -4.43 5.60 3.49
C CYS A 8 -4.37 6.57 2.32
N ARG A 9 -3.20 7.12 2.08
CA ARG A 9 -2.96 7.99 0.93
C ARG A 9 -1.89 7.35 0.06
N VAL A 10 -2.17 7.20 -1.23
CA VAL A 10 -1.26 6.57 -2.17
C VAL A 10 -0.84 7.59 -3.22
N SER A 11 0.46 7.64 -3.49
CA SER A 11 1.01 8.55 -4.49
C SER A 11 1.98 7.83 -5.41
N LYS A 12 2.16 8.38 -6.59
CA LYS A 12 3.13 7.91 -7.57
C LYS A 12 4.16 8.99 -7.81
N LYS A 13 5.37 8.56 -8.15
CA LYS A 13 6.39 9.51 -8.59
C LYS A 13 6.13 9.89 -10.03
N VAL A 14 6.03 11.18 -10.27
CA VAL A 14 5.78 11.73 -11.60
C VAL A 14 6.93 12.65 -11.98
N ASN A 15 7.42 12.50 -13.21
CA ASN A 15 8.45 13.38 -13.72
C ASN A 15 7.80 14.68 -14.16
N VAL A 16 8.16 15.79 -13.50
CA VAL A 16 7.61 17.12 -13.80
C VAL A 16 8.60 17.99 -14.55
N ALA A 17 9.74 17.43 -14.97
CA ALA A 17 10.72 18.20 -15.75
C ALA A 17 10.17 18.50 -17.13
N GLY A 18 10.51 19.66 -17.66
CA GLY A 18 10.18 20.00 -19.01
C GLY A 18 11.07 19.27 -20.03
N PHE A 19 10.73 19.40 -21.29
CA PHE A 19 11.50 18.80 -22.36
C PHE A 19 12.94 19.31 -22.34
N GLY A 20 13.89 18.38 -22.35
CA GLY A 20 15.31 18.74 -22.33
C GLY A 20 15.89 19.03 -20.96
N GLU A 21 15.09 19.02 -19.92
CA GLU A 21 15.56 19.23 -18.55
C GLU A 21 15.93 17.91 -17.89
N LYS A 22 16.71 18.00 -16.82
CA LYS A 22 16.99 16.81 -16.00
C LYS A 22 15.71 16.32 -15.38
N PRO A 23 15.51 15.00 -15.30
CA PRO A 23 14.31 14.45 -14.67
C PRO A 23 14.17 14.94 -13.23
N ARG A 24 12.97 15.37 -12.88
CA ARG A 24 12.59 15.72 -11.51
C ARG A 24 11.33 14.96 -11.16
N PHE A 25 11.39 14.16 -10.11
CA PHE A 25 10.26 13.36 -9.69
C PHE A 25 9.66 13.94 -8.44
N VAL A 26 8.34 14.05 -8.45
CA VAL A 26 7.56 14.46 -7.28
C VAL A 26 6.51 13.42 -7.01
N ASP A 27 6.10 13.32 -5.74
CA ASP A 27 5.01 12.42 -5.37
C ASP A 27 3.69 13.10 -5.70
N GLN A 28 2.89 12.44 -6.52
CA GLN A 28 1.57 12.92 -6.87
C GLN A 28 0.52 12.00 -6.28
N PRO A 29 -0.26 12.47 -5.29
CA PRO A 29 -1.33 11.66 -4.71
C PRO A 29 -2.41 11.37 -5.73
N PHE A 30 -2.91 10.13 -5.75
CA PHE A 30 -4.00 9.74 -6.63
C PHE A 30 -5.09 8.95 -5.92
N TYR A 31 -4.88 8.59 -4.66
CA TYR A 31 -5.86 7.88 -3.87
C TYR A 31 -5.78 8.32 -2.41
N GLU A 32 -6.93 8.48 -1.79
CA GLU A 32 -7.04 8.73 -0.36
C GLU A 32 -8.35 8.11 0.12
N GLY A 33 -8.28 7.33 1.18
CA GLY A 33 -9.46 6.69 1.74
C GLY A 33 -9.15 5.95 3.02
N TRP A 34 -10.18 5.41 3.64
CA TRP A 34 -10.02 4.62 4.86
C TRP A 34 -9.34 3.30 4.56
N TYR A 35 -8.59 2.79 5.54
CA TYR A 35 -7.97 1.48 5.43
C TYR A 35 -8.26 0.66 6.68
N ALA A 36 -8.07 -0.66 6.56
CA ALA A 36 -8.03 -1.58 7.67
C ALA A 36 -6.69 -2.26 7.70
N GLU A 37 -6.07 -2.33 8.88
CA GLU A 37 -4.84 -3.08 9.02
C GLU A 37 -5.15 -4.57 9.08
N LEU A 38 -4.43 -5.37 8.30
CA LEU A 38 -4.60 -6.82 8.25
C LEU A 38 -3.55 -7.49 9.11
N ALA A 39 -3.95 -8.56 9.78
CA ALA A 39 -3.01 -9.37 10.55
C ALA A 39 -2.14 -10.19 9.60
N PHE A 40 -0.90 -10.44 10.02
CA PHE A 40 -0.04 -11.35 9.29
C PHE A 40 -0.49 -12.79 9.51
N GLU A 41 -0.41 -13.59 8.46
CA GLU A 41 -0.63 -15.02 8.58
C GLU A 41 0.51 -15.63 9.39
N THR A 42 0.15 -16.40 10.42
CA THR A 42 1.16 -17.01 11.28
C THR A 42 1.73 -18.29 10.71
N ALA A 43 1.05 -18.89 9.75
CA ALA A 43 1.48 -20.11 9.11
C ALA A 43 1.34 -19.94 7.61
N PRO A 44 2.31 -19.35 6.94
CA PRO A 44 2.20 -19.15 5.51
C PRO A 44 2.15 -20.49 4.80
N ALA A 45 1.22 -20.60 3.87
CA ALA A 45 1.09 -21.80 3.07
C ALA A 45 2.28 -22.01 2.12
N TYR A 46 3.05 -20.97 1.90
CA TYR A 46 4.16 -20.98 0.94
C TYR A 46 5.42 -20.42 1.59
N PRO A 47 6.06 -21.18 2.48
CA PRO A 47 7.15 -20.61 3.27
C PRO A 47 8.43 -20.36 2.48
N THR A 48 8.58 -20.92 1.30
CA THR A 48 9.86 -20.87 0.61
C THR A 48 9.91 -19.93 -0.56
N GLU A 49 8.79 -19.50 -1.07
CA GLU A 49 8.78 -18.74 -2.31
C GLU A 49 8.76 -17.25 -2.11
N ASN A 50 8.58 -16.80 -0.90
CA ASN A 50 8.26 -15.41 -0.64
C ASN A 50 9.29 -14.74 0.25
N ARG A 51 10.55 -14.84 -0.13
CA ARG A 51 11.60 -14.16 0.60
C ARG A 51 11.38 -12.65 0.66
N GLU A 52 10.80 -12.11 -0.40
CA GLU A 52 10.49 -10.69 -0.45
C GLU A 52 9.40 -10.33 0.54
N GLU A 53 8.48 -11.23 0.78
CA GLU A 53 7.41 -11.01 1.75
C GLU A 53 7.89 -11.06 3.18
N THR A 54 9.05 -11.64 3.45
CA THR A 54 9.62 -11.59 4.79
C THR A 54 9.98 -10.17 5.20
N GLN A 55 10.05 -9.25 4.25
CA GLN A 55 10.33 -7.84 4.52
C GLN A 55 9.06 -7.00 4.58
N THR A 56 7.90 -7.62 4.61
CA THR A 56 6.64 -6.90 4.74
C THR A 56 6.48 -6.42 6.18
N ASP A 57 6.32 -5.12 6.33
CA ASP A 57 6.16 -4.51 7.66
C ASP A 57 4.71 -4.28 8.02
N ALA A 58 3.82 -4.20 7.03
CA ALA A 58 2.41 -4.00 7.25
C ALA A 58 1.61 -4.55 6.08
N ARG A 59 0.36 -4.95 6.36
CA ARG A 59 -0.60 -5.30 5.34
C ARG A 59 -1.87 -4.55 5.63
N VAL A 60 -2.42 -3.91 4.60
CA VAL A 60 -3.63 -3.12 4.76
C VAL A 60 -4.60 -3.43 3.63
N ARG A 61 -5.88 -3.19 3.92
CA ARG A 61 -6.96 -3.35 2.94
C ARG A 61 -7.63 -2.01 2.73
N VAL A 62 -7.86 -1.68 1.46
CA VAL A 62 -8.56 -0.45 1.07
C VAL A 62 -9.62 -0.82 0.03
N LEU A 63 -10.51 0.11 -0.26
CA LEU A 63 -11.41 -0.06 -1.39
C LEU A 63 -10.59 -0.17 -2.67
N GLN A 64 -11.04 -1.01 -3.59
CA GLN A 64 -10.24 -1.34 -4.76
C GLN A 64 -9.86 -0.11 -5.56
N ASN A 65 -8.57 0.03 -5.82
CA ASN A 65 -8.03 0.96 -6.80
C ASN A 65 -6.93 0.24 -7.56
N ARG A 66 -7.23 -0.14 -8.80
CA ARG A 66 -6.31 -0.93 -9.61
C ARG A 66 -5.10 -0.15 -10.10
N GLU A 67 -5.06 1.16 -9.87
CA GLU A 67 -3.90 1.98 -10.19
C GLU A 67 -2.78 1.84 -9.18
N ILE A 68 -3.08 1.27 -8.01
CA ILE A 68 -2.06 1.03 -6.99
C ILE A 68 -1.20 -0.15 -7.44
N ASN A 69 0.09 0.09 -7.58
CA ASN A 69 1.06 -0.90 -8.05
C ASN A 69 2.26 -0.96 -7.13
N ASN A 70 3.14 -1.93 -7.39
CA ASN A 70 4.40 -2.04 -6.67
C ASN A 70 5.20 -0.73 -6.81
N HIS A 71 5.93 -0.39 -5.76
CA HIS A 71 6.77 0.79 -5.67
C HIS A 71 6.01 2.11 -5.49
N ASP A 72 4.69 2.10 -5.43
CA ASP A 72 3.94 3.30 -5.07
C ASP A 72 4.20 3.66 -3.61
N HIS A 73 4.09 4.93 -3.30
CA HIS A 73 4.28 5.44 -1.95
C HIS A 73 2.96 5.48 -1.20
N VAL A 74 2.94 4.96 0.01
CA VAL A 74 1.75 4.93 0.85
C VAL A 74 2.04 5.63 2.17
N THR A 75 1.13 6.52 2.56
CA THR A 75 1.16 7.13 3.89
C THR A 75 -0.07 6.67 4.66
N LEU A 76 0.16 6.09 5.83
CA LEU A 76 -0.91 5.68 6.74
C LEU A 76 -0.98 6.66 7.90
N SER A 77 -2.17 7.19 8.17
CA SER A 77 -2.38 8.21 9.18
C SER A 77 -3.68 7.95 9.93
N PRO A 78 -3.65 7.46 11.16
CA PRO A 78 -2.48 6.94 11.87
C PRO A 78 -2.18 5.50 11.48
N PHE A 79 -0.95 5.06 11.75
CA PHE A 79 -0.60 3.66 11.75
C PHE A 79 -0.02 3.36 13.13
N ARG A 80 -0.77 2.61 13.93
CA ARG A 80 -0.39 2.29 15.32
C ARG A 80 -0.02 3.55 16.12
N GLY A 81 -0.84 4.59 15.95
CA GLY A 81 -0.69 5.85 16.67
C GLY A 81 0.21 6.89 16.03
N GLU A 82 0.86 6.58 14.92
CA GLU A 82 1.78 7.50 14.26
C GLU A 82 1.53 7.53 12.76
N MET A 83 1.89 8.64 12.14
CA MET A 83 1.90 8.73 10.68
C MET A 83 3.17 8.05 10.17
N ARG A 84 3.03 7.12 9.22
CA ARG A 84 4.16 6.37 8.68
C ARG A 84 4.07 6.29 7.17
N ASP A 85 5.25 6.27 6.55
CA ASP A 85 5.40 6.16 5.11
C ASP A 85 5.89 4.76 4.75
N PHE A 86 5.34 4.23 3.66
CA PHE A 86 5.63 2.88 3.21
C PHE A 86 5.79 2.86 1.69
N GLU A 87 6.42 1.80 1.21
CA GLU A 87 6.45 1.46 -0.20
C GLU A 87 5.61 0.21 -0.43
N VAL A 88 4.81 0.20 -1.48
CA VAL A 88 4.03 -0.98 -1.85
C VAL A 88 4.97 -2.03 -2.42
N ILE A 89 5.03 -3.19 -1.76
CA ILE A 89 5.77 -4.34 -2.24
C ILE A 89 4.91 -5.14 -3.20
N ARG A 90 3.63 -5.27 -2.85
CA ARG A 90 2.70 -6.09 -3.60
C ARG A 90 1.30 -5.55 -3.43
N ALA A 91 0.55 -5.51 -4.52
CA ALA A 91 -0.85 -5.11 -4.50
C ALA A 91 -1.68 -6.25 -5.07
N TYR A 92 -2.70 -6.67 -4.32
CA TYR A 92 -3.66 -7.67 -4.75
C TYR A 92 -5.02 -7.02 -4.88
N HIS A 93 -5.60 -7.10 -6.07
CA HIS A 93 -6.92 -6.53 -6.35
C HIS A 93 -7.92 -7.67 -6.51
N GLY A 94 -8.90 -7.71 -5.62
CA GLY A 94 -9.86 -8.80 -5.62
C GLY A 94 -11.12 -8.44 -4.87
N ARG A 95 -11.75 -9.45 -4.30
CA ARG A 95 -12.98 -9.28 -3.52
C ARG A 95 -12.80 -9.79 -2.12
N ASP A 96 -13.49 -9.14 -1.19
CA ASP A 96 -13.62 -9.64 0.17
C ASP A 96 -14.52 -10.88 0.12
N ASN A 97 -14.07 -11.99 0.68
CA ASN A 97 -14.80 -13.24 0.66
C ASN A 97 -16.12 -13.17 1.43
N GLU A 98 -16.22 -12.32 2.43
CA GLU A 98 -17.41 -12.24 3.25
C GLU A 98 -18.45 -11.27 2.67
N SER A 99 -18.00 -10.07 2.29
CA SER A 99 -18.92 -9.03 1.83
C SER A 99 -19.10 -8.99 0.32
N GLY A 100 -18.16 -9.58 -0.43
CA GLY A 100 -18.17 -9.49 -1.89
C GLY A 100 -17.71 -8.14 -2.42
N GLU A 101 -17.29 -7.23 -1.56
CA GLU A 101 -16.84 -5.91 -2.00
C GLU A 101 -15.48 -5.99 -2.69
N LEU A 102 -15.30 -5.14 -3.68
CA LEU A 102 -14.01 -5.04 -4.37
C LEU A 102 -13.01 -4.32 -3.46
N ILE A 103 -11.86 -4.97 -3.27
CA ILE A 103 -10.83 -4.46 -2.36
C ILE A 103 -9.46 -4.55 -3.00
N SER A 104 -8.52 -3.80 -2.43
CA SER A 104 -7.10 -3.95 -2.72
C SER A 104 -6.36 -4.22 -1.43
N ASP A 105 -5.64 -5.33 -1.39
CA ASP A 105 -4.79 -5.68 -0.25
C ASP A 105 -3.36 -5.34 -0.60
N LEU A 106 -2.75 -4.51 0.23
CA LEU A 106 -1.41 -3.98 -0.02
C LEU A 106 -0.45 -4.55 1.01
N SER A 107 0.65 -5.10 0.51
CA SER A 107 1.78 -5.48 1.37
C SER A 107 2.78 -4.33 1.31
N LEU A 108 3.17 -3.82 2.47
CA LEU A 108 3.90 -2.57 2.58
C LEU A 108 5.23 -2.79 3.30
N ARG A 109 6.25 -2.07 2.86
CA ARG A 109 7.53 -2.02 3.52
C ARG A 109 7.75 -0.61 4.07
N LEU A 110 8.11 -0.52 5.34
CA LEU A 110 8.36 0.76 5.99
C LEU A 110 9.55 1.47 5.35
N ILE A 111 9.35 2.73 5.02
CA ILE A 111 10.43 3.59 4.56
C ILE A 111 11.01 4.26 5.80
N THR A 112 12.27 3.94 6.08
CA THR A 112 12.96 4.60 7.19
C THR A 112 13.62 5.87 6.69
N PRO A 113 13.48 6.97 7.44
CA PRO A 113 14.12 8.21 7.05
C PRO A 113 15.63 8.14 7.17
#